data_ea3e5631de74385a22407d777c115ecc
#
_entry.id   ea3e5631de74385a22407d777c115ecc
#
_cell.length_a   1.000
_cell.length_b   1.000
_cell.length_c   1.000
_cell.angle_alpha   90.00
_cell.angle_beta   90.00
_cell.angle_gamma   90.00
#
_symmetry.space_group_name_H-M   'P 1'
#
loop_
_entity.id
_entity.type
_entity.pdbx_description
1 polymer ?
#
loop_
_entity_poly.entity_id
_entity_poly.type
_entity_poly.pdbx_seq_one_letter_code
_entity_poly.pdbx_strand_id
1 'polypeptide(L)'
;MPAVSVPPPPSNADFEAARWSRGHTCGETISPVPHYFDTDPLAPSHPREVVLRLPEATVRLHSDAGVFARGAVDSGTTFLLRRAPSPPLDGDILDLGTGYGAIAVTLGLRSPKARVWAVDVNRRALELTARNAARAGVDNVVAATPDEVPGSVRFAAIYSNPPVRIGLALLHPLLTAWLDRLHPGAVAHLVVHRHLGSDSLARWLAVQGFGVERVASHDGYRILSVRPRPVVGDDR
;
A
#
# COMPACT_ATOMS: atom_id res chain seq x y z
N MET A 1 10.76 -28.21 -15.34
CA MET A 1 9.72 -27.89 -14.35
C MET A 1 8.85 -26.80 -14.91
N PRO A 2 7.50 -26.89 -14.88
CA PRO A 2 6.67 -25.78 -15.31
C PRO A 2 6.89 -24.60 -14.35
N ALA A 3 7.04 -23.40 -14.92
CA ALA A 3 7.14 -22.17 -14.16
C ALA A 3 5.88 -22.05 -13.27
N VAL A 4 6.07 -21.92 -11.96
CA VAL A 4 4.97 -21.62 -11.04
C VAL A 4 4.46 -20.23 -11.40
N SER A 5 3.32 -20.20 -12.08
CA SER A 5 2.63 -18.96 -12.42
C SER A 5 2.19 -18.29 -11.11
N VAL A 6 2.80 -17.18 -10.75
CA VAL A 6 2.32 -16.34 -9.65
C VAL A 6 0.97 -15.78 -10.12
N PRO A 7 -0.12 -16.01 -9.38
CA PRO A 7 -1.41 -15.44 -9.75
C PRO A 7 -1.30 -13.91 -9.78
N PRO A 8 -2.03 -13.24 -10.67
CA PRO A 8 -2.07 -11.78 -10.68
C PRO A 8 -2.62 -11.26 -9.34
N PRO A 9 -2.26 -10.03 -8.93
CA PRO A 9 -2.88 -9.40 -7.79
C PRO A 9 -4.40 -9.30 -7.99
N PRO A 10 -5.21 -9.33 -6.91
CA PRO A 10 -6.64 -9.20 -7.02
C PRO A 10 -7.01 -7.93 -7.79
N SER A 11 -7.87 -8.08 -8.77
CA SER A 11 -8.38 -7.01 -9.63
C SER A 11 -9.44 -6.18 -8.91
N ASN A 12 -9.81 -5.04 -9.49
CA ASN A 12 -10.96 -4.25 -9.02
C ASN A 12 -12.24 -5.10 -8.96
N ALA A 13 -12.44 -6.04 -9.91
CA ALA A 13 -13.57 -6.94 -9.94
C ALA A 13 -13.59 -7.91 -8.74
N ASP A 14 -12.42 -8.35 -8.26
CA ASP A 14 -12.33 -9.21 -7.07
C ASP A 14 -12.73 -8.47 -5.79
N PHE A 15 -12.38 -7.17 -5.69
CA PHE A 15 -12.81 -6.31 -4.59
C PHE A 15 -14.32 -6.04 -4.64
N GLU A 16 -14.89 -5.83 -5.83
CA GLU A 16 -16.34 -5.68 -6.02
C GLU A 16 -17.09 -6.97 -5.72
N ALA A 17 -16.67 -8.12 -6.23
CA ALA A 17 -17.29 -9.41 -5.99
C ALA A 17 -17.33 -9.77 -4.50
N ALA A 18 -16.27 -9.51 -3.75
CA ALA A 18 -16.22 -9.73 -2.31
C ALA A 18 -17.13 -8.78 -1.50
N ARG A 19 -17.53 -7.65 -2.08
CA ARG A 19 -18.51 -6.73 -1.50
C ARG A 19 -19.93 -7.31 -1.53
N TRP A 20 -20.31 -7.97 -2.62
CA TRP A 20 -21.65 -8.57 -2.80
C TRP A 20 -21.84 -9.86 -2.01
N SER A 21 -20.78 -10.60 -1.69
CA SER A 21 -20.86 -11.87 -0.95
C SER A 21 -21.14 -11.72 0.56
N ARG A 22 -21.09 -10.50 1.10
CA ARG A 22 -21.50 -10.21 2.49
C ARG A 22 -22.99 -9.85 2.52
N GLY A 23 -23.83 -10.88 2.64
CA GLY A 23 -25.29 -10.89 2.64
C GLY A 23 -25.98 -9.60 3.12
N HIS A 24 -26.56 -8.88 2.18
CA HIS A 24 -27.56 -7.86 2.45
C HIS A 24 -28.94 -8.51 2.27
N THR A 25 -29.64 -8.69 3.40
CA THR A 25 -31.08 -8.99 3.36
C THR A 25 -31.81 -7.79 2.78
N CYS A 26 -32.65 -8.05 1.80
CA CYS A 26 -33.51 -7.08 1.12
C CYS A 26 -34.40 -6.37 2.14
N GLY A 27 -34.25 -5.04 2.33
CA GLY A 27 -35.23 -4.28 3.13
C GLY A 27 -34.80 -2.97 3.78
N GLU A 28 -33.51 -2.62 3.82
CA GLU A 28 -33.08 -1.34 4.39
C GLU A 28 -32.43 -0.44 3.33
N THR A 29 -33.02 0.72 3.09
CA THR A 29 -32.43 1.83 2.35
C THR A 29 -31.30 2.44 3.20
N ILE A 30 -30.18 1.75 3.28
CA ILE A 30 -28.98 2.30 3.88
C ILE A 30 -28.36 3.23 2.83
N SER A 31 -28.34 4.53 3.09
CA SER A 31 -27.47 5.46 2.35
C SER A 31 -26.08 4.88 2.30
N PRO A 32 -25.47 4.67 1.13
CA PRO A 32 -24.14 4.08 1.04
C PRO A 32 -23.17 5.03 1.74
N VAL A 33 -22.66 4.61 2.90
CA VAL A 33 -21.54 5.30 3.53
C VAL A 33 -20.36 5.17 2.55
N PRO A 34 -19.83 6.28 2.02
CA PRO A 34 -18.74 6.24 1.06
C PRO A 34 -17.53 5.53 1.68
N HIS A 35 -17.18 4.36 1.18
CA HIS A 35 -16.00 3.63 1.60
C HIS A 35 -14.80 4.09 0.75
N TYR A 36 -13.69 4.43 1.38
CA TYR A 36 -12.44 4.84 0.69
C TYR A 36 -11.80 3.72 -0.14
N PHE A 37 -12.35 2.49 -0.10
CA PHE A 37 -12.01 1.37 -0.99
C PHE A 37 -12.92 1.29 -2.23
N ASP A 38 -13.84 2.23 -2.42
CA ASP A 38 -14.65 2.27 -3.63
C ASP A 38 -13.79 2.82 -4.78
N THR A 39 -13.88 2.18 -5.95
CA THR A 39 -13.16 2.58 -7.17
C THR A 39 -13.45 4.04 -7.54
N ASP A 40 -14.73 4.45 -7.39
CA ASP A 40 -15.20 5.82 -7.61
C ASP A 40 -16.02 6.28 -6.40
N PRO A 41 -15.43 6.97 -5.44
CA PRO A 41 -16.15 7.43 -4.26
C PRO A 41 -17.22 8.46 -4.61
N LEU A 42 -18.48 8.20 -4.23
CA LEU A 42 -19.62 9.09 -4.44
C LEU A 42 -19.57 10.37 -3.59
N ALA A 43 -18.64 10.45 -2.64
CA ALA A 43 -18.51 11.62 -1.77
C ALA A 43 -18.15 12.87 -2.58
N PRO A 44 -18.86 14.03 -2.38
CA PRO A 44 -18.45 15.29 -2.97
C PRO A 44 -16.99 15.62 -2.64
N SER A 45 -16.27 16.18 -3.61
CA SER A 45 -14.88 16.58 -3.41
C SER A 45 -14.80 17.77 -2.46
N HIS A 46 -13.95 17.66 -1.44
CA HIS A 46 -13.62 18.70 -0.48
C HIS A 46 -12.12 18.67 -0.19
N PRO A 47 -11.28 19.16 -1.11
CA PRO A 47 -9.83 19.12 -0.97
C PRO A 47 -9.36 19.86 0.28
N ARG A 48 -8.38 19.29 0.97
CA ARG A 48 -7.72 19.89 2.14
C ARG A 48 -6.22 19.73 2.04
N GLU A 49 -5.49 20.79 2.37
CA GLU A 49 -4.05 20.68 2.51
C GLU A 49 -3.73 19.89 3.78
N VAL A 50 -2.79 18.97 3.66
CA VAL A 50 -2.17 18.23 4.76
C VAL A 50 -0.66 18.41 4.69
N VAL A 51 -0.02 18.56 5.84
CA VAL A 51 1.42 18.81 5.94
C VAL A 51 2.10 17.63 6.61
N LEU A 52 2.94 16.94 5.87
CA LEU A 52 3.82 15.89 6.37
C LEU A 52 5.16 16.51 6.77
N ARG A 53 5.50 16.42 8.06
CA ARG A 53 6.78 16.90 8.60
C ARG A 53 7.71 15.72 8.85
N LEU A 54 8.77 15.63 8.07
CA LEU A 54 9.85 14.66 8.22
C LEU A 54 11.11 15.36 8.70
N PRO A 55 12.09 14.67 9.29
CA PRO A 55 13.34 15.29 9.73
C PRO A 55 14.07 16.05 8.61
N GLU A 56 14.04 15.50 7.39
CA GLU A 56 14.73 16.01 6.20
C GLU A 56 13.88 16.97 5.34
N ALA A 57 12.55 16.93 5.44
CA ALA A 57 11.68 17.69 4.56
C ALA A 57 10.30 17.96 5.16
N THR A 58 9.66 19.03 4.69
CA THR A 58 8.23 19.27 4.89
C THR A 58 7.52 19.14 3.55
N VAL A 59 6.64 18.13 3.44
CA VAL A 59 5.89 17.84 2.21
C VAL A 59 4.44 18.34 2.38
N ARG A 60 4.00 19.20 1.48
CA ARG A 60 2.62 19.70 1.42
C ARG A 60 1.84 18.90 0.41
N LEU A 61 0.75 18.29 0.85
CA LEU A 61 -0.08 17.38 0.07
C LEU A 61 -1.53 17.82 0.14
N HIS A 62 -2.34 17.41 -0.81
CA HIS A 62 -3.78 17.56 -0.74
C HIS A 62 -4.43 16.19 -0.52
N SER A 63 -5.34 16.11 0.44
CA SER A 63 -6.26 14.98 0.61
C SER A 63 -7.68 15.40 0.23
N ASP A 64 -8.59 14.44 0.07
CA ASP A 64 -9.98 14.70 -0.28
C ASP A 64 -10.95 13.76 0.45
N ALA A 65 -12.24 14.06 0.38
CA ALA A 65 -13.30 13.16 0.82
C ALA A 65 -13.28 11.86 -0.02
N GLY A 66 -13.54 10.72 0.63
CA GLY A 66 -13.50 9.42 -0.03
C GLY A 66 -12.09 8.84 -0.21
N VAL A 67 -11.05 9.48 0.32
CA VAL A 67 -9.69 8.98 0.36
C VAL A 67 -9.23 8.81 1.81
N PHE A 68 -8.36 7.83 2.06
CA PHE A 68 -7.86 7.53 3.40
C PHE A 68 -7.15 8.71 4.06
N ALA A 69 -7.28 8.84 5.40
CA ALA A 69 -6.63 9.87 6.24
C ALA A 69 -7.01 11.31 5.88
N ARG A 70 -8.32 11.58 5.82
CA ARG A 70 -8.87 12.91 5.57
C ARG A 70 -8.44 13.92 6.63
N GLY A 71 -7.74 14.98 6.20
CA GLY A 71 -7.45 16.17 7.02
C GLY A 71 -6.14 16.15 7.82
N ALA A 72 -5.48 15.02 7.95
CA ALA A 72 -4.12 14.90 8.52
C ALA A 72 -3.42 13.68 7.94
N VAL A 73 -2.08 13.68 7.94
CA VAL A 73 -1.33 12.46 7.61
C VAL A 73 -1.55 11.43 8.72
N ASP A 74 -1.91 10.22 8.33
CA ASP A 74 -2.10 9.11 9.27
C ASP A 74 -0.84 8.88 10.13
N SER A 75 -1.05 8.62 11.42
CA SER A 75 0.06 8.44 12.37
C SER A 75 0.93 7.23 12.02
N GLY A 76 0.32 6.14 11.52
CA GLY A 76 1.05 4.97 11.05
C GLY A 76 1.92 5.29 9.84
N THR A 77 1.36 6.01 8.85
CA THR A 77 2.11 6.49 7.68
C THR A 77 3.28 7.39 8.09
N THR A 78 3.04 8.34 9.01
CA THR A 78 4.11 9.21 9.54
C THR A 78 5.18 8.39 10.27
N PHE A 79 4.78 7.41 11.07
CA PHE A 79 5.71 6.52 11.78
C PHE A 79 6.52 5.66 10.81
N LEU A 80 5.88 5.09 9.78
CA LEU A 80 6.57 4.34 8.72
C LEU A 80 7.67 5.19 8.07
N LEU A 81 7.32 6.38 7.60
CA LEU A 81 8.25 7.26 6.88
C LEU A 81 9.40 7.80 7.73
N ARG A 82 9.22 7.86 9.06
CA ARG A 82 10.26 8.30 9.99
C ARG A 82 11.16 7.18 10.48
N ARG A 83 10.72 5.93 10.45
CA ARG A 83 11.39 4.83 11.15
C ARG A 83 11.72 3.62 10.29
N ALA A 84 11.05 3.43 9.16
CA ALA A 84 11.44 2.39 8.23
C ALA A 84 12.84 2.68 7.67
N PRO A 85 13.60 1.65 7.31
CA PRO A 85 14.84 1.81 6.56
C PRO A 85 14.63 2.68 5.32
N SER A 86 15.66 3.40 4.91
CA SER A 86 15.64 4.22 3.70
C SER A 86 15.35 3.36 2.47
N PRO A 87 14.61 3.90 1.47
CA PRO A 87 14.38 3.18 0.23
C PRO A 87 15.67 2.99 -0.57
N PRO A 88 15.72 1.98 -1.45
CA PRO A 88 16.81 1.82 -2.40
C PRO A 88 16.90 3.05 -3.32
N LEU A 89 18.11 3.37 -3.79
CA LEU A 89 18.35 4.58 -4.59
C LEU A 89 17.80 4.47 -6.02
N ASP A 90 17.60 3.25 -6.52
CA ASP A 90 17.14 2.94 -7.87
C ASP A 90 16.24 1.70 -7.89
N GLY A 91 15.77 1.30 -9.07
CA GLY A 91 14.85 0.19 -9.27
C GLY A 91 13.39 0.58 -9.11
N ASP A 92 12.51 -0.42 -9.14
CA ASP A 92 11.07 -0.23 -8.95
C ASP A 92 10.71 -0.35 -7.46
N ILE A 93 10.05 0.66 -6.91
CA ILE A 93 9.57 0.70 -5.52
C ILE A 93 8.04 0.75 -5.55
N LEU A 94 7.37 0.03 -4.65
CA LEU A 94 5.92 0.04 -4.55
C LEU A 94 5.45 0.75 -3.29
N ASP A 95 4.49 1.67 -3.43
CA ASP A 95 3.58 2.14 -2.40
C ASP A 95 2.23 1.46 -2.61
N LEU A 96 1.90 0.47 -1.78
CA LEU A 96 0.67 -0.32 -1.87
C LEU A 96 -0.43 0.28 -0.99
N GLY A 97 -1.54 0.68 -1.62
CA GLY A 97 -2.61 1.43 -0.97
C GLY A 97 -2.21 2.88 -0.77
N THR A 98 -1.81 3.55 -1.86
CA THR A 98 -1.14 4.87 -1.82
C THR A 98 -2.00 5.99 -1.23
N GLY A 99 -3.34 5.87 -1.31
CA GLY A 99 -4.25 6.94 -0.90
C GLY A 99 -3.97 8.23 -1.68
N TYR A 100 -3.71 9.33 -0.98
CA TYR A 100 -3.33 10.60 -1.62
C TYR A 100 -1.81 10.76 -1.85
N GLY A 101 -1.02 9.69 -1.73
CA GLY A 101 0.37 9.64 -2.15
C GLY A 101 1.39 10.08 -1.09
N ALA A 102 1.06 10.09 0.20
CA ALA A 102 2.00 10.51 1.24
C ALA A 102 3.29 9.67 1.27
N ILE A 103 3.17 8.35 1.12
CA ILE A 103 4.31 7.44 1.03
C ILE A 103 4.99 7.61 -0.33
N ALA A 104 4.26 7.50 -1.44
CA ALA A 104 4.81 7.54 -2.79
C ALA A 104 5.62 8.81 -3.07
N VAL A 105 5.07 10.00 -2.75
CA VAL A 105 5.77 11.28 -2.94
C VAL A 105 7.05 11.33 -2.09
N THR A 106 6.99 10.86 -0.85
CA THR A 106 8.19 10.83 0.02
C THR A 106 9.25 9.88 -0.53
N LEU A 107 8.86 8.70 -1.01
CA LEU A 107 9.79 7.75 -1.63
C LEU A 107 10.41 8.33 -2.90
N GLY A 108 9.62 9.02 -3.74
CA GLY A 108 10.13 9.71 -4.93
C GLY A 108 11.17 10.78 -4.61
N LEU A 109 10.95 11.58 -3.57
CA LEU A 109 11.93 12.55 -3.09
C LEU A 109 13.22 11.91 -2.58
N ARG A 110 13.11 10.77 -1.85
CA ARG A 110 14.26 10.06 -1.27
C ARG A 110 15.05 9.25 -2.29
N SER A 111 14.41 8.84 -3.38
CA SER A 111 14.99 7.95 -4.40
C SER A 111 14.70 8.47 -5.81
N PRO A 112 15.34 9.59 -6.20
CA PRO A 112 15.02 10.25 -7.48
C PRO A 112 15.38 9.44 -8.72
N LYS A 113 16.18 8.38 -8.58
CA LYS A 113 16.54 7.47 -9.69
C LYS A 113 15.63 6.23 -9.74
N ALA A 114 14.86 5.96 -8.68
CA ALA A 114 13.92 4.85 -8.65
C ALA A 114 12.62 5.23 -9.39
N ARG A 115 11.89 4.23 -9.86
CA ARG A 115 10.48 4.39 -10.26
C ARG A 115 9.59 4.00 -9.09
N VAL A 116 8.75 4.90 -8.64
CA VAL A 116 7.81 4.64 -7.55
C VAL A 116 6.42 4.35 -8.12
N TRP A 117 5.98 3.12 -7.99
CA TRP A 117 4.63 2.69 -8.32
C TRP A 117 3.71 3.00 -7.13
N ALA A 118 2.80 3.93 -7.32
CA ALA A 118 1.78 4.31 -6.34
C ALA A 118 0.47 3.62 -6.70
N VAL A 119 0.15 2.54 -6.01
CA VAL A 119 -0.97 1.65 -6.39
C VAL A 119 -2.15 1.81 -5.44
N ASP A 120 -3.33 2.03 -6.02
CA ASP A 120 -4.61 2.05 -5.30
C ASP A 120 -5.74 1.59 -6.22
N VAL A 121 -6.84 1.11 -5.66
CA VAL A 121 -8.06 0.79 -6.40
C VAL A 121 -8.93 2.03 -6.63
N ASN A 122 -8.77 3.06 -5.80
CA ASN A 122 -9.54 4.28 -5.79
C ASN A 122 -8.95 5.29 -6.80
N ARG A 123 -9.68 5.58 -7.88
CA ARG A 123 -9.22 6.52 -8.93
C ARG A 123 -8.97 7.93 -8.42
N ARG A 124 -9.80 8.42 -7.48
CA ARG A 124 -9.58 9.74 -6.84
C ARG A 124 -8.26 9.78 -6.05
N ALA A 125 -7.90 8.68 -5.39
CA ALA A 125 -6.62 8.54 -4.70
C ALA A 125 -5.45 8.65 -5.70
N LEU A 126 -5.54 7.97 -6.83
CA LEU A 126 -4.51 8.01 -7.89
C LEU A 126 -4.37 9.42 -8.49
N GLU A 127 -5.47 10.11 -8.78
CA GLU A 127 -5.44 11.50 -9.25
C GLU A 127 -4.81 12.45 -8.24
N LEU A 128 -5.14 12.31 -6.96
CA LEU A 128 -4.53 13.09 -5.89
C LEU A 128 -3.04 12.83 -5.78
N THR A 129 -2.63 11.56 -5.84
CA THR A 129 -1.22 11.15 -5.82
C THR A 129 -0.45 11.80 -6.96
N ALA A 130 -0.94 11.73 -8.19
CA ALA A 130 -0.29 12.35 -9.35
C ALA A 130 -0.17 13.87 -9.20
N ARG A 131 -1.23 14.56 -8.73
CA ARG A 131 -1.22 16.00 -8.47
C ARG A 131 -0.24 16.38 -7.34
N ASN A 132 -0.18 15.57 -6.28
CA ASN A 132 0.72 15.79 -5.15
C ASN A 132 2.18 15.56 -5.54
N ALA A 133 2.48 14.55 -6.36
CA ALA A 133 3.80 14.33 -6.91
C ALA A 133 4.26 15.53 -7.76
N ALA A 134 3.43 15.97 -8.71
CA ALA A 134 3.73 17.14 -9.53
C ALA A 134 3.98 18.42 -8.70
N ARG A 135 3.17 18.69 -7.67
CA ARG A 135 3.34 19.83 -6.76
C ARG A 135 4.63 19.75 -5.94
N ALA A 136 5.05 18.56 -5.57
CA ALA A 136 6.30 18.33 -4.85
C ALA A 136 7.54 18.34 -5.77
N GLY A 137 7.37 18.51 -7.09
CA GLY A 137 8.46 18.44 -8.08
C GLY A 137 9.03 17.03 -8.24
N VAL A 138 8.18 16.01 -8.04
CA VAL A 138 8.56 14.60 -8.13
C VAL A 138 7.98 14.04 -9.42
N ASP A 139 8.84 13.59 -10.33
CA ASP A 139 8.50 13.11 -11.68
C ASP A 139 8.62 11.60 -11.86
N ASN A 140 9.14 10.91 -10.86
CA ASN A 140 9.39 9.46 -10.87
C ASN A 140 8.29 8.62 -10.18
N VAL A 141 7.14 9.23 -9.85
CA VAL A 141 5.97 8.55 -9.28
C VAL A 141 4.98 8.21 -10.39
N VAL A 142 4.61 6.94 -10.48
CA VAL A 142 3.61 6.40 -11.41
C VAL A 142 2.39 5.96 -10.61
N ALA A 143 1.30 6.73 -10.68
CA ALA A 143 0.02 6.37 -10.09
C ALA A 143 -0.69 5.37 -11.01
N ALA A 144 -1.08 4.21 -10.47
CA ALA A 144 -1.62 3.11 -11.26
C ALA A 144 -2.63 2.28 -10.47
N THR A 145 -3.64 1.74 -11.15
CA THR A 145 -4.46 0.66 -10.61
C THR A 145 -3.66 -0.66 -10.56
N PRO A 146 -4.06 -1.66 -9.76
CA PRO A 146 -3.38 -2.96 -9.73
C PRO A 146 -3.17 -3.59 -11.11
N ASP A 147 -4.14 -3.44 -12.00
CA ASP A 147 -4.14 -4.04 -13.33
C ASP A 147 -3.20 -3.32 -14.32
N GLU A 148 -2.87 -2.06 -14.04
CA GLU A 148 -1.97 -1.24 -14.88
C GLU A 148 -0.50 -1.49 -14.58
N VAL A 149 -0.17 -2.18 -13.47
CA VAL A 149 1.23 -2.52 -13.15
C VAL A 149 1.63 -3.81 -13.86
N PRO A 150 2.56 -3.75 -14.85
CA PRO A 150 2.93 -4.94 -15.62
C PRO A 150 3.35 -6.11 -14.74
N GLY A 151 2.88 -7.31 -15.04
CA GLY A 151 3.17 -8.51 -14.24
C GLY A 151 4.66 -8.90 -14.17
N SER A 152 5.47 -8.39 -15.10
CA SER A 152 6.93 -8.57 -15.14
C SER A 152 7.69 -7.69 -14.16
N VAL A 153 7.08 -6.60 -13.66
CA VAL A 153 7.73 -5.70 -12.70
C VAL A 153 8.04 -6.45 -11.41
N ARG A 154 9.26 -6.31 -10.92
CA ARG A 154 9.72 -6.80 -9.64
C ARG A 154 10.21 -5.63 -8.80
N PHE A 155 9.94 -5.64 -7.50
CA PHE A 155 10.19 -4.51 -6.63
C PHE A 155 11.48 -4.66 -5.83
N ALA A 156 12.27 -3.60 -5.83
CA ALA A 156 13.44 -3.45 -4.98
C ALA A 156 13.05 -3.14 -3.52
N ALA A 157 11.86 -2.56 -3.32
CA ALA A 157 11.25 -2.41 -2.00
C ALA A 157 9.73 -2.21 -2.12
N ILE A 158 9.00 -2.53 -1.06
CA ILE A 158 7.57 -2.22 -0.91
C ILE A 158 7.38 -1.45 0.39
N TYR A 159 6.61 -0.37 0.36
CA TYR A 159 6.16 0.36 1.55
C TYR A 159 4.63 0.38 1.55
N SER A 160 4.02 0.16 2.71
CA SER A 160 2.56 0.17 2.79
C SER A 160 2.07 0.47 4.19
N ASN A 161 1.00 1.23 4.25
CA ASN A 161 0.04 1.23 5.35
C ASN A 161 -1.18 0.43 4.84
N PRO A 162 -1.15 -0.91 4.95
CA PRO A 162 -2.07 -1.76 4.21
C PRO A 162 -3.52 -1.58 4.68
N PRO A 163 -4.50 -1.82 3.80
CA PRO A 163 -5.92 -1.62 4.07
C PRO A 163 -6.50 -2.74 4.96
N VAL A 164 -6.00 -2.91 6.18
CA VAL A 164 -6.38 -4.01 7.09
C VAL A 164 -7.88 -4.12 7.37
N ARG A 165 -8.63 -3.03 7.18
CA ARG A 165 -10.10 -2.98 7.40
C ARG A 165 -10.92 -3.67 6.32
N ILE A 166 -10.33 -4.05 5.19
CA ILE A 166 -11.02 -4.85 4.16
C ILE A 166 -11.33 -6.28 4.63
N GLY A 167 -10.71 -6.69 5.73
CA GLY A 167 -10.82 -8.04 6.29
C GLY A 167 -9.75 -8.99 5.75
N LEU A 168 -9.47 -10.04 6.53
CA LEU A 168 -8.36 -10.97 6.26
C LEU A 168 -8.53 -11.72 4.93
N ALA A 169 -9.77 -12.03 4.56
CA ALA A 169 -10.07 -12.76 3.32
C ALA A 169 -9.61 -12.02 2.04
N LEU A 170 -9.53 -10.69 2.08
CA LEU A 170 -9.03 -9.86 0.98
C LEU A 170 -7.58 -9.41 1.21
N LEU A 171 -7.24 -9.10 2.46
CA LEU A 171 -5.90 -8.62 2.79
C LEU A 171 -4.81 -9.65 2.52
N HIS A 172 -5.06 -10.91 2.87
CA HIS A 172 -4.07 -11.98 2.73
C HIS A 172 -3.69 -12.23 1.25
N PRO A 173 -4.64 -12.48 0.33
CA PRO A 173 -4.32 -12.61 -1.10
C PRO A 173 -3.66 -11.36 -1.68
N LEU A 174 -4.13 -10.17 -1.30
CA LEU A 174 -3.53 -8.90 -1.73
C LEU A 174 -2.04 -8.85 -1.36
N LEU A 175 -1.71 -9.06 -0.08
CA LEU A 175 -0.32 -9.00 0.38
C LEU A 175 0.53 -10.09 -0.28
N THR A 176 0.03 -11.33 -0.38
CA THR A 176 0.77 -12.42 -1.03
C THR A 176 1.13 -12.05 -2.47
N ALA A 177 0.16 -11.60 -3.26
CA ALA A 177 0.36 -11.28 -4.67
C ALA A 177 1.43 -10.19 -4.90
N TRP A 178 1.50 -9.19 -4.02
CA TRP A 178 2.48 -8.11 -4.15
C TRP A 178 3.84 -8.46 -3.52
N LEU A 179 3.87 -9.17 -2.40
CA LEU A 179 5.11 -9.62 -1.76
C LEU A 179 5.88 -10.63 -2.61
N ASP A 180 5.19 -11.48 -3.37
CA ASP A 180 5.80 -12.41 -4.32
C ASP A 180 6.47 -11.72 -5.53
N ARG A 181 6.25 -10.42 -5.68
CA ARG A 181 6.89 -9.59 -6.69
C ARG A 181 8.14 -8.87 -6.17
N LEU A 182 8.57 -9.10 -4.93
CA LEU A 182 9.86 -8.62 -4.43
C LEU A 182 11.02 -9.31 -5.17
N HIS A 183 12.06 -8.53 -5.47
CA HIS A 183 13.35 -9.12 -5.87
C HIS A 183 13.93 -9.99 -4.74
N PRO A 184 14.73 -11.03 -5.05
CA PRO A 184 15.54 -11.71 -4.05
C PRO A 184 16.39 -10.69 -3.27
N GLY A 185 16.34 -10.73 -1.93
CA GLY A 185 17.04 -9.80 -1.05
C GLY A 185 16.33 -8.47 -0.80
N ALA A 186 15.27 -8.14 -1.54
CA ALA A 186 14.44 -6.96 -1.28
C ALA A 186 13.58 -7.11 -0.01
N VAL A 187 13.05 -6.00 0.50
CA VAL A 187 12.28 -5.97 1.74
C VAL A 187 11.02 -5.13 1.56
N ALA A 188 9.90 -5.65 2.07
CA ALA A 188 8.69 -4.84 2.26
C ALA A 188 8.63 -4.31 3.69
N HIS A 189 8.18 -3.06 3.84
CA HIS A 189 7.94 -2.41 5.13
C HIS A 189 6.45 -2.09 5.26
N LEU A 190 5.79 -2.81 6.18
CA LEU A 190 4.35 -2.68 6.43
C LEU A 190 4.13 -2.04 7.80
N VAL A 191 3.36 -0.95 7.88
CA VAL A 191 2.95 -0.40 9.17
C VAL A 191 1.54 -0.87 9.52
N VAL A 192 1.39 -1.47 10.70
CA VAL A 192 0.09 -1.99 11.19
C VAL A 192 -0.07 -1.69 12.67
N HIS A 193 -1.26 -1.19 13.04
CA HIS A 193 -1.57 -0.98 14.44
C HIS A 193 -1.89 -2.30 15.15
N ARG A 194 -1.45 -2.47 16.43
CA ARG A 194 -1.65 -3.70 17.20
C ARG A 194 -3.12 -4.13 17.30
N HIS A 195 -4.04 -3.17 17.48
CA HIS A 195 -5.48 -3.44 17.54
C HIS A 195 -6.08 -3.81 16.19
N LEU A 196 -5.35 -3.61 15.09
CA LEU A 196 -5.71 -4.04 13.74
C LEU A 196 -5.00 -5.36 13.35
N GLY A 197 -4.39 -6.04 14.32
CA GLY A 197 -3.89 -7.40 14.13
C GLY A 197 -2.44 -7.51 13.64
N SER A 198 -1.55 -6.54 13.97
CA SER A 198 -0.15 -6.61 13.53
C SER A 198 0.55 -7.92 13.88
N ASP A 199 0.30 -8.49 15.08
CA ASP A 199 0.94 -9.75 15.52
C ASP A 199 0.35 -10.96 14.81
N SER A 200 -0.94 -10.93 14.52
CA SER A 200 -1.62 -11.99 13.75
C SER A 200 -1.15 -11.99 12.29
N LEU A 201 -1.00 -10.79 11.71
CA LEU A 201 -0.47 -10.63 10.35
C LEU A 201 0.98 -11.13 10.28
N ALA A 202 1.83 -10.76 11.23
CA ALA A 202 3.22 -11.23 11.26
C ALA A 202 3.32 -12.76 11.33
N ARG A 203 2.52 -13.39 12.20
CA ARG A 203 2.47 -14.85 12.31
C ARG A 203 1.97 -15.50 11.01
N TRP A 204 0.92 -14.92 10.42
CA TRP A 204 0.38 -15.47 9.18
C TRP A 204 1.41 -15.38 8.03
N LEU A 205 2.06 -14.23 7.84
CA LEU A 205 3.12 -14.09 6.83
C LEU A 205 4.26 -15.10 7.04
N ALA A 206 4.68 -15.32 8.30
CA ALA A 206 5.71 -16.31 8.60
C ALA A 206 5.25 -17.75 8.26
N VAL A 207 3.99 -18.10 8.53
CA VAL A 207 3.40 -19.39 8.13
C VAL A 207 3.34 -19.53 6.60
N GLN A 208 3.18 -18.43 5.87
CA GLN A 208 3.26 -18.44 4.40
C GLN A 208 4.69 -18.56 3.86
N GLY A 209 5.70 -18.64 4.72
CA GLY A 209 7.11 -18.79 4.34
C GLY A 209 7.87 -17.48 4.12
N PHE A 210 7.26 -16.32 4.38
CA PHE A 210 7.97 -15.05 4.33
C PHE A 210 8.87 -14.88 5.57
N GLY A 211 10.04 -14.25 5.40
CA GLY A 211 10.86 -13.81 6.52
C GLY A 211 10.25 -12.55 7.14
N VAL A 212 9.85 -12.60 8.41
CA VAL A 212 9.18 -11.46 9.06
C VAL A 212 9.93 -11.02 10.30
N GLU A 213 10.20 -9.71 10.38
CA GLU A 213 10.85 -9.07 11.52
C GLU A 213 10.10 -7.80 11.92
N ARG A 214 9.93 -7.57 13.22
CA ARG A 214 9.41 -6.31 13.72
C ARG A 214 10.56 -5.35 14.00
N VAL A 215 10.75 -4.35 13.13
CA VAL A 215 11.89 -3.42 13.18
C VAL A 215 11.64 -2.19 14.04
N ALA A 216 10.38 -1.81 14.27
CA ALA A 216 10.04 -0.68 15.13
C ALA A 216 8.64 -0.82 15.74
N SER A 217 8.44 -0.15 16.89
CA SER A 217 7.14 -0.05 17.56
C SER A 217 7.01 1.31 18.25
N HIS A 218 5.85 1.98 18.08
CA HIS A 218 5.54 3.25 18.73
C HIS A 218 4.02 3.46 18.75
N ASP A 219 3.48 3.91 19.86
CA ASP A 219 2.04 4.22 20.05
C ASP A 219 1.08 3.15 19.52
N GLY A 220 1.43 1.88 19.69
CA GLY A 220 0.63 0.76 19.19
C GLY A 220 0.87 0.42 17.73
N TYR A 221 1.54 1.24 16.96
CA TYR A 221 1.97 0.90 15.60
C TYR A 221 3.22 0.02 15.62
N ARG A 222 3.32 -0.87 14.64
CA ARG A 222 4.46 -1.74 14.41
C ARG A 222 4.85 -1.68 12.95
N ILE A 223 6.15 -1.60 12.68
CA ILE A 223 6.70 -1.77 11.35
C ILE A 223 7.20 -3.20 11.24
N LEU A 224 6.60 -3.94 10.32
CA LEU A 224 7.01 -5.28 9.94
C LEU A 224 7.87 -5.19 8.68
N SER A 225 9.11 -5.67 8.76
CA SER A 225 9.94 -5.91 7.58
C SER A 225 9.71 -7.33 7.11
N VAL A 226 9.33 -7.47 5.84
CA VAL A 226 8.96 -8.75 5.23
C VAL A 226 9.91 -9.03 4.07
N ARG A 227 10.62 -10.14 4.15
CA ARG A 227 11.51 -10.64 3.08
C ARG A 227 10.78 -11.66 2.24
N PRO A 228 11.08 -11.75 0.93
CA PRO A 228 10.48 -12.76 0.06
C PRO A 228 10.76 -14.17 0.57
N ARG A 229 9.93 -15.09 0.14
CA ARG A 229 10.16 -16.53 0.38
C ARG A 229 11.51 -16.94 -0.20
N PRO A 230 12.28 -17.82 0.47
CA PRO A 230 13.49 -18.38 -0.12
C PRO A 230 13.16 -19.00 -1.47
N VAL A 231 13.93 -18.64 -2.49
CA VAL A 231 13.89 -19.39 -3.75
C VAL A 231 14.44 -20.78 -3.40
N VAL A 232 13.62 -21.81 -3.46
CA VAL A 232 14.09 -23.18 -3.37
C VAL A 232 15.00 -23.37 -4.57
N GLY A 233 16.30 -23.21 -4.36
CA GLY A 233 17.32 -23.46 -5.38
C GLY A 233 17.25 -24.92 -5.78
N ASP A 234 17.28 -25.18 -7.06
CA ASP A 234 17.57 -26.49 -7.63
C ASP A 234 19.01 -26.82 -7.21
N ASP A 235 19.17 -27.53 -6.10
CA ASP A 235 20.45 -28.16 -5.74
C ASP A 235 20.79 -29.19 -6.82
N ARG A 236 21.56 -28.76 -7.83
CA ARG A 236 22.30 -29.66 -8.76
C ARG A 236 23.75 -29.25 -8.81
#